data_9b26c58d36bdab3a20c9df14d7855059
#
_entry.id   9b26c58d36bdab3a20c9df14d7855059
#
_cell.length_a   1.000
_cell.length_b   1.000
_cell.length_c   1.000
_cell.angle_alpha   90.00
_cell.angle_beta   90.00
_cell.angle_gamma   90.00
#
_symmetry.space_group_name_H-M   'P 1'
#
loop_
_entity.id
_entity.type
_entity.pdbx_description
1 polymer ?
#
loop_
_entity_poly.entity_id
_entity_poly.type
_entity_poly.pdbx_seq_one_letter_code
_entity_poly.pdbx_strand_id
1 'polypeptide(L)'
;MCEGGKIDWAGHANDAATSIYDTIALSDAVQVALDFAAAHPGECLIIVTADHETGGMTIGFATTAYDTHFQYLQNQKTSFTAFDDVISELKESGATFEDAMAKVEELYGLTTKEGEALSLTATDVENLRKAWNVAMGTQEIDKAEASLLYGGYNPFSMAVSHIMNNKAGLSYTP
;
A
#
# COMPACT_ATOMS: atom_id res chain seq x y z
N MET A 1 -6.83 -15.26 -21.82
CA MET A 1 -6.26 -13.99 -21.38
C MET A 1 -6.34 -13.98 -19.85
N CYS A 2 -5.25 -13.70 -19.19
CA CYS A 2 -5.17 -13.50 -17.74
C CYS A 2 -4.67 -12.08 -17.50
N GLU A 3 -5.31 -11.33 -16.61
CA GLU A 3 -4.98 -9.95 -16.29
C GLU A 3 -4.55 -9.83 -14.84
N GLY A 4 -3.45 -9.12 -14.59
CA GLY A 4 -2.97 -8.77 -13.25
C GLY A 4 -3.59 -7.47 -12.72
N GLY A 5 -4.90 -7.24 -12.91
CA GLY A 5 -5.59 -5.97 -12.66
C GLY A 5 -5.48 -5.46 -11.22
N LYS A 6 -5.19 -6.31 -10.24
CA LYS A 6 -4.97 -5.87 -8.86
C LYS A 6 -3.64 -5.16 -8.64
N ILE A 7 -2.66 -5.37 -9.53
CA ILE A 7 -1.38 -4.63 -9.52
C ILE A 7 -1.68 -3.14 -9.75
N ASP A 8 -2.52 -2.85 -10.74
CA ASP A 8 -2.99 -1.50 -11.06
C ASP A 8 -3.72 -0.86 -9.87
N TRP A 9 -4.66 -1.56 -9.27
CA TRP A 9 -5.40 -1.05 -8.12
C TRP A 9 -4.50 -0.73 -6.91
N ALA A 10 -3.53 -1.59 -6.63
CA ALA A 10 -2.56 -1.35 -5.58
C ALA A 10 -1.63 -0.17 -5.91
N GLY A 11 -1.26 0.00 -7.18
CA GLY A 11 -0.51 1.15 -7.69
C GLY A 11 -1.26 2.45 -7.46
N HIS A 12 -2.54 2.53 -7.83
CA HIS A 12 -3.39 3.69 -7.58
C HIS A 12 -3.52 4.04 -6.08
N ALA A 13 -3.59 3.03 -5.21
CA ALA A 13 -3.66 3.22 -3.77
C ALA A 13 -2.28 3.47 -3.13
N ASN A 14 -1.21 3.56 -3.92
CA ASN A 14 0.17 3.66 -3.46
C ASN A 14 0.56 2.59 -2.42
N ASP A 15 0.01 1.38 -2.54
CA ASP A 15 0.30 0.24 -1.68
C ASP A 15 1.40 -0.62 -2.30
N ALA A 16 2.66 -0.30 -2.00
CA ALA A 16 3.82 -0.97 -2.60
C ALA A 16 3.89 -2.47 -2.26
N ALA A 17 3.58 -2.84 -1.02
CA ALA A 17 3.63 -4.24 -0.62
C ALA A 17 2.60 -5.07 -1.40
N THR A 18 1.35 -4.61 -1.48
CA THR A 18 0.30 -5.30 -2.24
C THR A 18 0.64 -5.34 -3.73
N SER A 19 1.15 -4.26 -4.33
CA SER A 19 1.55 -4.22 -5.74
C SER A 19 2.65 -5.26 -6.04
N ILE A 20 3.63 -5.41 -5.15
CA ILE A 20 4.69 -6.42 -5.28
C ILE A 20 4.10 -7.83 -5.19
N TYR A 21 3.27 -8.12 -4.19
CA TYR A 21 2.67 -9.45 -4.00
C TYR A 21 1.73 -9.83 -5.14
N ASP A 22 0.93 -8.91 -5.66
CA ASP A 22 0.06 -9.15 -6.81
C ASP A 22 0.88 -9.36 -8.10
N THR A 23 2.03 -8.72 -8.24
CA THR A 23 2.98 -9.01 -9.34
C THR A 23 3.55 -10.41 -9.23
N ILE A 24 3.90 -10.86 -8.02
CA ILE A 24 4.36 -12.25 -7.79
C ILE A 24 3.23 -13.23 -8.13
N ALA A 25 2.00 -12.97 -7.70
CA ALA A 25 0.85 -13.80 -8.03
C ALA A 25 0.59 -13.90 -9.54
N LEU A 26 0.78 -12.80 -10.29
CA LEU A 26 0.72 -12.85 -11.77
C LEU A 26 1.87 -13.71 -12.34
N SER A 27 3.06 -13.63 -11.79
CA SER A 27 4.20 -14.47 -12.20
C SER A 27 3.88 -15.97 -12.01
N ASP A 28 3.24 -16.34 -10.91
CA ASP A 28 2.79 -17.72 -10.66
C ASP A 28 1.74 -18.16 -11.70
N ALA A 29 0.82 -17.29 -12.09
CA ALA A 29 -0.15 -17.56 -13.14
C ALA A 29 0.53 -17.74 -14.51
N VAL A 30 1.58 -16.98 -14.81
CA VAL A 30 2.39 -17.15 -16.04
C VAL A 30 3.10 -18.50 -16.03
N GLN A 31 3.58 -18.97 -14.87
CA GLN A 31 4.21 -20.29 -14.76
C GLN A 31 3.25 -21.41 -15.15
N VAL A 32 1.97 -21.34 -14.78
CA VAL A 32 0.95 -22.32 -15.21
C VAL A 32 0.79 -22.33 -16.75
N ALA A 33 0.85 -21.16 -17.37
CA ALA A 33 0.79 -21.07 -18.83
C ALA A 33 2.05 -21.65 -19.51
N LEU A 34 3.23 -21.44 -18.91
CA LEU A 34 4.50 -22.02 -19.39
C LEU A 34 4.51 -23.56 -19.29
N ASP A 35 4.01 -24.11 -18.20
CA ASP A 35 3.89 -25.55 -17.99
C ASP A 35 2.93 -26.18 -19.02
N PHE A 36 1.82 -25.51 -19.31
CA PHE A 36 0.90 -25.94 -20.37
C PHE A 36 1.57 -25.92 -21.75
N ALA A 37 2.29 -24.86 -22.10
CA ALA A 37 2.99 -24.75 -23.38
C ALA A 37 4.10 -25.80 -23.51
N ALA A 38 4.78 -26.14 -22.43
CA ALA A 38 5.79 -27.21 -22.41
C ALA A 38 5.17 -28.60 -22.69
N ALA A 39 3.94 -28.83 -22.26
CA ALA A 39 3.20 -30.06 -22.55
C ALA A 39 2.61 -30.09 -23.98
N HIS A 40 2.54 -28.92 -24.68
CA HIS A 40 1.98 -28.77 -26.02
C HIS A 40 2.98 -28.04 -26.95
N PRO A 41 4.14 -28.66 -27.23
CA PRO A 41 5.21 -28.02 -28.00
C PRO A 41 4.79 -27.62 -29.41
N GLY A 42 5.02 -26.34 -29.75
CA GLY A 42 4.69 -25.79 -31.04
C GLY A 42 3.21 -25.39 -31.25
N GLU A 43 2.36 -25.56 -30.24
CA GLU A 43 0.92 -25.23 -30.31
C GLU A 43 0.56 -23.92 -29.58
N CYS A 44 1.47 -23.39 -28.77
CA CYS A 44 1.22 -22.24 -27.90
C CYS A 44 2.14 -21.07 -28.20
N LEU A 45 1.59 -19.86 -28.18
CA LEU A 45 2.32 -18.60 -28.07
C LEU A 45 1.88 -17.89 -26.80
N ILE A 46 2.83 -17.62 -25.89
CA ILE A 46 2.58 -16.86 -24.65
C ILE A 46 3.15 -15.46 -24.83
N ILE A 47 2.31 -14.45 -24.61
CA ILE A 47 2.70 -13.04 -24.63
C ILE A 47 2.45 -12.48 -23.24
N VAL A 48 3.50 -11.94 -22.60
CA VAL A 48 3.40 -11.19 -21.34
C VAL A 48 3.71 -9.74 -21.64
N THR A 49 2.78 -8.85 -21.32
CA THR A 49 2.90 -7.42 -21.60
C THR A 49 2.16 -6.62 -20.55
N ALA A 50 2.36 -5.32 -20.53
CA ALA A 50 1.56 -4.36 -19.77
C ALA A 50 1.00 -3.30 -20.74
N ASP A 51 -0.09 -2.65 -20.36
CA ASP A 51 -0.69 -1.51 -21.06
C ASP A 51 -0.07 -0.19 -20.59
N HIS A 52 0.20 -0.03 -19.29
CA HIS A 52 0.85 1.13 -18.66
C HIS A 52 1.44 0.76 -17.28
N GLU A 53 2.14 1.67 -16.68
CA GLU A 53 2.49 1.68 -15.28
C GLU A 53 1.41 2.42 -14.47
N THR A 54 1.39 2.27 -13.14
CA THR A 54 0.41 2.93 -12.29
C THR A 54 1.04 3.44 -11.01
N GLY A 55 0.81 4.74 -10.72
CA GLY A 55 1.24 5.40 -9.49
C GLY A 55 2.70 5.87 -9.48
N GLY A 56 3.49 5.56 -10.51
CA GLY A 56 4.88 6.05 -10.62
C GLY A 56 5.79 5.63 -9.47
N MET A 57 5.65 4.38 -8.99
CA MET A 57 6.51 3.89 -7.90
C MET A 57 7.98 4.01 -8.26
N THR A 58 8.75 4.72 -7.42
CA THR A 58 10.19 4.90 -7.56
C THR A 58 10.93 4.46 -6.32
N ILE A 59 12.19 4.05 -6.49
CA ILE A 59 13.09 3.65 -5.42
C ILE A 59 14.10 4.76 -5.12
N GLY A 60 14.65 4.79 -3.91
CA GLY A 60 15.67 5.77 -3.52
C GLY A 60 15.08 7.07 -2.97
N PHE A 61 14.18 6.98 -2.00
CA PHE A 61 13.55 8.13 -1.35
C PHE A 61 14.56 8.94 -0.53
N ALA A 62 14.52 10.28 -0.63
CA ALA A 62 15.51 11.17 -0.06
C ALA A 62 15.63 11.07 1.48
N THR A 63 14.56 10.80 2.21
CA THR A 63 14.60 10.69 3.68
C THR A 63 15.35 9.46 4.18
N THR A 64 15.59 8.48 3.32
CA THR A 64 16.44 7.30 3.60
C THR A 64 17.85 7.46 3.06
N ALA A 65 18.28 8.68 2.71
CA ALA A 65 19.53 8.95 2.02
C ALA A 65 19.70 8.14 0.72
N TYR A 66 18.58 7.92 0.03
CA TYR A 66 18.45 7.10 -1.19
C TYR A 66 18.70 5.60 -0.99
N ASP A 67 18.76 5.15 0.25
CA ASP A 67 18.82 3.73 0.57
C ASP A 67 17.43 3.08 0.49
N THR A 68 17.37 1.77 0.32
CA THR A 68 16.13 1.00 0.24
C THR A 68 16.11 -0.08 1.31
N HIS A 69 14.96 -0.23 1.94
CA HIS A 69 14.71 -1.17 3.04
C HIS A 69 13.49 -2.03 2.75
N PHE A 70 13.48 -2.74 1.60
CA PHE A 70 12.33 -3.55 1.16
C PHE A 70 11.88 -4.60 2.18
N GLN A 71 12.78 -5.05 3.06
CA GLN A 71 12.42 -5.94 4.16
C GLN A 71 11.35 -5.36 5.10
N TYR A 72 11.17 -4.05 5.16
CA TYR A 72 10.13 -3.42 5.98
C TYR A 72 8.74 -3.71 5.44
N LEU A 73 8.57 -3.82 4.11
CA LEU A 73 7.30 -4.14 3.48
C LEU A 73 6.76 -5.52 3.88
N GLN A 74 7.64 -6.44 4.34
CA GLN A 74 7.23 -7.77 4.83
C GLN A 74 6.43 -7.69 6.15
N ASN A 75 6.45 -6.56 6.84
CA ASN A 75 5.63 -6.35 8.04
C ASN A 75 4.16 -6.05 7.70
N GLN A 76 3.87 -5.64 6.48
CA GLN A 76 2.51 -5.41 6.03
C GLN A 76 1.79 -6.75 5.81
N LYS A 77 0.71 -6.98 6.55
CA LYS A 77 -0.07 -8.23 6.56
C LYS A 77 -1.44 -8.09 5.89
N THR A 78 -1.75 -6.91 5.39
CA THR A 78 -3.05 -6.59 4.80
C THR A 78 -2.88 -5.69 3.58
N SER A 79 -3.79 -5.78 2.62
CA SER A 79 -3.89 -4.81 1.54
C SER A 79 -4.63 -3.55 2.00
N PHE A 80 -4.50 -2.45 1.23
CA PHE A 80 -5.24 -1.23 1.49
C PHE A 80 -6.76 -1.49 1.55
N THR A 81 -7.30 -2.32 0.67
CA THR A 81 -8.73 -2.66 0.61
C THR A 81 -9.19 -3.38 1.89
N ALA A 82 -8.45 -4.42 2.32
CA ALA A 82 -8.77 -5.13 3.55
C ALA A 82 -8.57 -4.27 4.81
N PHE A 83 -7.65 -3.30 4.75
CA PHE A 83 -7.49 -2.33 5.83
C PHE A 83 -8.64 -1.31 5.88
N ASP A 84 -9.21 -0.93 4.74
CA ASP A 84 -10.41 -0.09 4.68
C ASP A 84 -11.61 -0.76 5.37
N ASP A 85 -11.74 -2.09 5.26
CA ASP A 85 -12.75 -2.85 6.00
C ASP A 85 -12.51 -2.74 7.52
N VAL A 86 -11.26 -2.89 7.98
CA VAL A 86 -10.89 -2.70 9.39
C VAL A 86 -11.20 -1.28 9.87
N ILE A 87 -10.91 -0.26 9.08
CA ILE A 87 -11.22 1.14 9.42
C ILE A 87 -12.73 1.35 9.52
N SER A 88 -13.51 0.72 8.65
CA SER A 88 -14.97 0.78 8.68
C SER A 88 -15.53 0.16 9.96
N GLU A 89 -15.02 -1.01 10.38
CA GLU A 89 -15.37 -1.64 11.65
C GLU A 89 -15.00 -0.78 12.86
N LEU A 90 -13.83 -0.16 12.85
CA LEU A 90 -13.39 0.77 13.89
C LEU A 90 -14.33 1.99 13.98
N LYS A 91 -14.76 2.52 12.84
CA LYS A 91 -15.72 3.63 12.77
C LYS A 91 -17.08 3.25 13.33
N GLU A 92 -17.61 2.10 12.95
CA GLU A 92 -18.90 1.60 13.43
C GLU A 92 -18.91 1.35 14.94
N SER A 93 -17.78 0.88 15.49
CA SER A 93 -17.61 0.65 16.93
C SER A 93 -17.36 1.93 17.74
N GLY A 94 -17.13 3.07 17.09
CA GLY A 94 -16.76 4.31 17.77
C GLY A 94 -15.36 4.27 18.39
N ALA A 95 -14.45 3.52 17.76
CA ALA A 95 -13.07 3.35 18.22
C ALA A 95 -12.30 4.67 18.26
N THR A 96 -11.29 4.73 19.12
CA THR A 96 -10.39 5.87 19.28
C THR A 96 -9.24 5.84 18.27
N PHE A 97 -8.52 6.92 18.14
CA PHE A 97 -7.28 6.94 17.35
C PHE A 97 -6.23 5.96 17.91
N GLU A 98 -6.18 5.79 19.21
CA GLU A 98 -5.28 4.85 19.88
C GLU A 98 -5.60 3.38 19.52
N ASP A 99 -6.88 3.04 19.38
CA ASP A 99 -7.31 1.73 18.87
C ASP A 99 -6.90 1.53 17.41
N ALA A 100 -7.02 2.57 16.58
CA ALA A 100 -6.56 2.54 15.20
C ALA A 100 -5.04 2.36 15.11
N MET A 101 -4.27 3.05 15.95
CA MET A 101 -2.81 2.90 16.01
C MET A 101 -2.38 1.52 16.45
N ALA A 102 -3.14 0.86 17.34
CA ALA A 102 -2.89 -0.54 17.70
C ALA A 102 -3.06 -1.47 16.49
N LYS A 103 -4.05 -1.21 15.62
CA LYS A 103 -4.23 -1.95 14.36
C LYS A 103 -3.12 -1.66 13.34
N VAL A 104 -2.65 -0.44 13.26
CA VAL A 104 -1.48 -0.08 12.43
C VAL A 104 -0.22 -0.83 12.90
N GLU A 105 0.03 -0.90 14.21
CA GLU A 105 1.16 -1.68 14.75
C GLU A 105 0.99 -3.18 14.46
N GLU A 106 -0.20 -3.74 14.64
CA GLU A 106 -0.50 -5.15 14.39
C GLU A 106 -0.32 -5.54 12.92
N LEU A 107 -0.84 -4.73 12.00
CA LEU A 107 -0.98 -5.07 10.58
C LEU A 107 0.16 -4.56 9.71
N TYR A 108 0.89 -3.54 10.13
CA TYR A 108 1.99 -2.92 9.37
C TYR A 108 3.32 -2.91 10.13
N GLY A 109 3.31 -3.15 11.44
CA GLY A 109 4.51 -3.07 12.27
C GLY A 109 4.97 -1.64 12.58
N LEU A 110 4.24 -0.62 12.11
CA LEU A 110 4.53 0.78 12.42
C LEU A 110 4.23 1.06 13.90
N THR A 111 5.18 1.56 14.64
CA THR A 111 5.05 1.72 16.09
C THR A 111 5.50 3.09 16.56
N THR A 112 4.99 3.52 17.71
CA THR A 112 5.45 4.74 18.40
C THR A 112 6.61 4.48 19.37
N LYS A 113 7.08 3.24 19.50
CA LYS A 113 8.23 2.88 20.33
C LYS A 113 9.52 3.40 19.71
N GLU A 114 10.27 4.19 20.46
CA GLU A 114 11.54 4.72 19.99
C GLU A 114 12.60 3.62 19.79
N GLY A 115 13.46 3.79 18.79
CA GLY A 115 14.57 2.87 18.52
C GLY A 115 14.21 1.64 17.68
N GLU A 116 12.93 1.42 17.39
CA GLU A 116 12.51 0.37 16.48
C GLU A 116 12.68 0.80 15.02
N ALA A 117 12.92 -0.17 14.13
CA ALA A 117 13.15 0.12 12.70
C ALA A 117 11.97 0.83 12.01
N LEU A 118 10.75 0.52 12.44
CA LEU A 118 9.51 1.11 11.94
C LEU A 118 8.90 2.13 12.92
N SER A 119 9.75 2.79 13.74
CA SER A 119 9.32 3.87 14.62
C SER A 119 8.74 5.04 13.83
N LEU A 120 7.56 5.50 14.24
CA LEU A 120 6.91 6.69 13.71
C LEU A 120 7.56 7.95 14.30
N THR A 121 7.76 8.95 13.46
CA THR A 121 8.13 10.28 13.93
C THR A 121 6.89 11.01 14.48
N ALA A 122 7.11 12.09 15.23
CA ALA A 122 6.01 12.94 15.69
C ALA A 122 5.15 13.48 14.52
N THR A 123 5.80 13.79 13.39
CA THR A 123 5.12 14.23 12.17
C THR A 123 4.28 13.10 11.55
N ASP A 124 4.78 11.86 11.54
CA ASP A 124 4.01 10.71 11.06
C ASP A 124 2.74 10.53 11.88
N VAL A 125 2.85 10.57 13.21
CA VAL A 125 1.71 10.43 14.12
C VAL A 125 0.71 11.57 13.94
N GLU A 126 1.18 12.80 13.75
CA GLU A 126 0.30 13.95 13.46
C GLU A 126 -0.46 13.77 12.14
N ASN A 127 0.23 13.34 11.08
CA ASN A 127 -0.37 13.07 9.78
C ASN A 127 -1.41 11.94 9.86
N LEU A 128 -1.08 10.85 10.57
CA LEU A 128 -2.03 9.76 10.82
C LEU A 128 -3.27 10.23 11.58
N ARG A 129 -3.10 11.08 12.61
CA ARG A 129 -4.22 11.62 13.36
C ARG A 129 -5.12 12.52 12.50
N LYS A 130 -4.55 13.36 11.65
CA LYS A 130 -5.32 14.18 10.68
C LYS A 130 -6.10 13.27 9.72
N ALA A 131 -5.42 12.30 9.11
CA ALA A 131 -6.04 11.35 8.18
C ALA A 131 -7.17 10.54 8.85
N TRP A 132 -6.96 10.09 10.09
CA TRP A 132 -7.98 9.43 10.91
C TRP A 132 -9.21 10.32 11.12
N ASN A 133 -9.01 11.56 11.53
CA ASN A 133 -10.11 12.50 11.76
C ASN A 133 -10.92 12.76 10.47
N VAL A 134 -10.26 12.83 9.32
CA VAL A 134 -10.94 12.96 8.02
C VAL A 134 -11.71 11.67 7.70
N ALA A 135 -11.13 10.50 7.87
CA ALA A 135 -11.78 9.21 7.63
C ALA A 135 -12.99 8.99 8.54
N MET A 136 -12.91 9.43 9.78
CA MET A 136 -14.03 9.38 10.74
C MET A 136 -15.10 10.47 10.49
N GLY A 137 -14.83 11.48 9.65
CA GLY A 137 -15.72 12.60 9.40
C GLY A 137 -15.79 13.61 10.55
N THR A 138 -14.79 13.62 11.44
CA THR A 138 -14.67 14.58 12.54
C THR A 138 -13.87 15.83 12.17
N GLN A 139 -13.22 15.80 11.01
CA GLN A 139 -12.50 16.92 10.43
C GLN A 139 -12.89 17.08 8.96
N GLU A 140 -13.29 18.27 8.58
CA GLU A 140 -13.52 18.63 7.18
C GLU A 140 -12.18 18.90 6.47
N ILE A 141 -12.13 18.56 5.18
CA ILE A 141 -11.01 18.85 4.28
C ILE A 141 -11.58 19.37 2.96
N ASP A 142 -10.89 20.30 2.33
CA ASP A 142 -11.25 20.77 0.99
C ASP A 142 -11.14 19.61 -0.03
N LYS A 143 -12.05 19.60 -1.02
CA LYS A 143 -12.09 18.51 -2.01
C LYS A 143 -10.83 18.42 -2.88
N ALA A 144 -10.24 19.56 -3.24
CA ALA A 144 -9.03 19.58 -4.04
C ALA A 144 -7.84 19.07 -3.21
N GLU A 145 -7.76 19.47 -1.94
CA GLU A 145 -6.75 18.98 -1.00
C GLU A 145 -6.94 17.48 -0.73
N ALA A 146 -8.16 17.00 -0.51
CA ALA A 146 -8.44 15.58 -0.32
C ALA A 146 -8.07 14.74 -1.56
N SER A 147 -8.37 15.25 -2.75
CA SER A 147 -7.97 14.60 -4.02
C SER A 147 -6.46 14.54 -4.18
N LEU A 148 -5.76 15.61 -3.83
CA LEU A 148 -4.29 15.67 -3.89
C LEU A 148 -3.63 14.72 -2.89
N LEU A 149 -4.13 14.64 -1.66
CA LEU A 149 -3.51 13.85 -0.59
C LEU A 149 -3.89 12.37 -0.62
N TYR A 150 -5.11 12.05 -1.08
CA TYR A 150 -5.69 10.71 -0.90
C TYR A 150 -6.23 10.08 -2.18
N GLY A 151 -6.23 10.79 -3.31
CA GLY A 151 -6.63 10.23 -4.60
C GLY A 151 -8.05 9.65 -4.68
N GLY A 152 -8.92 9.97 -3.71
CA GLY A 152 -10.26 9.37 -3.59
C GLY A 152 -10.32 8.09 -2.75
N TYR A 153 -9.19 7.64 -2.23
CA TYR A 153 -9.08 6.49 -1.31
C TYR A 153 -9.34 6.91 0.14
N ASN A 154 -9.42 5.91 1.04
CA ASN A 154 -9.56 6.19 2.46
C ASN A 154 -8.34 6.97 2.98
N PRO A 155 -8.53 8.14 3.61
CA PRO A 155 -7.42 8.97 4.06
C PRO A 155 -6.44 8.26 5.00
N PHE A 156 -6.96 7.43 5.91
CA PHE A 156 -6.12 6.75 6.89
C PHE A 156 -5.29 5.63 6.26
N SER A 157 -5.87 4.82 5.36
CA SER A 157 -5.12 3.80 4.60
C SER A 157 -4.02 4.42 3.77
N MET A 158 -4.32 5.51 3.05
CA MET A 158 -3.33 6.22 2.24
C MET A 158 -2.17 6.75 3.08
N ALA A 159 -2.47 7.36 4.23
CA ALA A 159 -1.43 7.88 5.12
C ALA A 159 -0.51 6.75 5.66
N VAL A 160 -1.08 5.60 6.01
CA VAL A 160 -0.31 4.42 6.43
C VAL A 160 0.57 3.90 5.30
N SER A 161 0.01 3.73 4.09
CA SER A 161 0.76 3.26 2.91
C SER A 161 1.93 4.19 2.57
N HIS A 162 1.70 5.51 2.58
CA HIS A 162 2.76 6.49 2.33
C HIS A 162 3.89 6.40 3.36
N ILE A 163 3.57 6.23 4.64
CA ILE A 163 4.60 6.08 5.68
C ILE A 163 5.39 4.78 5.48
N MET A 164 4.72 3.66 5.18
CA MET A 164 5.39 2.38 4.89
C MET A 164 6.34 2.51 3.68
N ASN A 165 5.88 3.12 2.60
CA ASN A 165 6.70 3.37 1.42
C ASN A 165 7.94 4.21 1.76
N ASN A 166 7.75 5.32 2.48
CA ASN A 166 8.83 6.20 2.88
C ASN A 166 9.86 5.48 3.76
N LYS A 167 9.41 4.65 4.73
CA LYS A 167 10.30 3.81 5.56
C LYS A 167 11.07 2.80 4.70
N ALA A 168 10.46 2.25 3.66
CA ALA A 168 11.09 1.31 2.75
C ALA A 168 12.01 1.97 1.71
N GLY A 169 12.08 3.29 1.65
CA GLY A 169 12.85 4.03 0.65
C GLY A 169 12.18 4.11 -0.72
N LEU A 170 10.85 4.08 -0.72
CA LEU A 170 10.01 4.19 -1.90
C LEU A 170 9.24 5.50 -1.91
N SER A 171 8.90 5.98 -3.09
CA SER A 171 7.92 7.05 -3.28
C SER A 171 7.00 6.74 -4.46
N TYR A 172 5.84 7.36 -4.44
CA TYR A 172 4.89 7.36 -5.55
C TYR A 172 4.74 8.78 -6.06
N THR A 173 4.47 8.92 -7.35
CA THR A 173 4.03 10.20 -7.93
C THR A 173 2.52 10.29 -7.78
N PRO A 174 1.98 11.44 -7.31
CA PRO A 174 0.54 11.62 -7.22
C PRO A 174 -0.11 11.63 -8.60
#